data_57248f77737d230a2ea52f8aa83ea551
#
_entry.id   57248f77737d230a2ea52f8aa83ea551
#
_cell.length_a   1.000
_cell.length_b   1.000
_cell.length_c   1.000
_cell.angle_alpha   90.00
_cell.angle_beta   90.00
_cell.angle_gamma   90.00
#
_symmetry.space_group_name_H-M   'P 1'
#
loop_
_entity.id
_entity.type
_entity.pdbx_description
1 polymer ?
#
loop_
_entity_poly.entity_id
_entity_poly.type
_entity_poly.pdbx_seq_one_letter_code
_entity_poly.pdbx_strand_id
1 'polypeptide(L)'
;MRHLMVQEGQGFHSKQILLRIFFGLDTMREVLADVFFGSIIKRRHFFQSLHILLAAVIVISASACNNRRKELTSAYPADYRDRHPIALVDKDRSIDIFITSATGLDVRQKRDLRDFANDYRRGAKSSITLKVPADPKKPLPFEVKNTLRALWQTLASAGVQRGTVRVQYYRDQSGYPVSLPIRLSFTKLGAQVVSECGQWPTDIAGGDSLESWENRPYWNLGCSSQQILAAQVADPLDLVRGRQEERIDTVKRMTGVEKLRKGQDPSTQYRVQSTTTTNVQ
;
A
#
# COMPACT_ATOMS: atom_id res chain seq x y z
N MET A 1 4.45 -19.98 23.71
CA MET A 1 4.98 -21.32 23.38
C MET A 1 4.19 -21.90 22.24
N ARG A 2 4.72 -21.80 21.01
CA ARG A 2 4.40 -22.56 19.78
C ARG A 2 4.77 -21.70 18.58
N HIS A 3 6.04 -21.70 18.23
CA HIS A 3 6.53 -21.36 16.89
C HIS A 3 7.99 -21.79 16.83
N LEU A 4 8.18 -23.06 16.55
CA LEU A 4 9.48 -23.61 16.10
C LEU A 4 9.17 -25.00 15.55
N MET A 5 8.96 -25.06 14.25
CA MET A 5 9.12 -26.25 13.41
C MET A 5 8.55 -25.97 12.02
N VAL A 6 9.35 -25.44 11.15
CA VAL A 6 9.35 -25.70 9.69
C VAL A 6 10.61 -25.04 9.12
N GLN A 7 11.72 -25.73 9.17
CA GLN A 7 12.86 -25.52 8.25
C GLN A 7 13.85 -26.70 8.33
N GLU A 8 13.37 -27.90 8.04
CA GLU A 8 14.26 -29.03 7.74
C GLU A 8 13.68 -29.88 6.61
N GLY A 9 13.71 -29.35 5.39
CA GLY A 9 13.20 -30.11 4.25
C GLY A 9 13.96 -29.95 2.94
N GLN A 10 14.84 -28.98 2.84
CA GLN A 10 15.50 -28.65 1.56
C GLN A 10 16.94 -29.20 1.39
N GLY A 11 17.56 -29.68 2.45
CA GLY A 11 18.94 -30.22 2.39
C GLY A 11 19.07 -31.67 1.90
N PHE A 12 17.99 -32.44 1.87
CA PHE A 12 18.05 -33.87 1.61
C PHE A 12 18.05 -34.23 0.11
N HIS A 13 17.44 -33.43 -0.73
CA HIS A 13 17.41 -33.71 -2.19
C HIS A 13 18.72 -33.43 -2.91
N SER A 14 19.50 -32.47 -2.45
CA SER A 14 20.79 -32.11 -3.07
C SER A 14 21.87 -33.19 -2.84
N LYS A 15 21.88 -33.81 -1.68
CA LYS A 15 22.85 -34.89 -1.36
C LYS A 15 22.56 -36.20 -2.09
N GLN A 16 21.31 -36.51 -2.39
CA GLN A 16 20.98 -37.72 -3.16
C GLN A 16 21.34 -37.62 -4.64
N ILE A 17 21.28 -36.44 -5.21
CA ILE A 17 21.67 -36.21 -6.61
C ILE A 17 23.17 -36.29 -6.77
N LEU A 18 23.96 -35.74 -5.84
CA LEU A 18 25.43 -35.86 -5.85
C LEU A 18 25.90 -37.29 -5.62
N LEU A 19 25.26 -38.07 -4.78
CA LEU A 19 25.63 -39.49 -4.55
C LEU A 19 25.34 -40.36 -5.77
N ARG A 20 24.30 -40.08 -6.54
CA ARG A 20 24.01 -40.81 -7.80
C ARG A 20 24.99 -40.48 -8.94
N ILE A 21 25.52 -39.27 -8.95
CA ILE A 21 26.54 -38.86 -9.94
C ILE A 21 27.90 -39.53 -9.61
N PHE A 22 28.23 -39.66 -8.31
CA PHE A 22 29.49 -40.32 -7.90
C PHE A 22 29.47 -41.85 -8.12
N PHE A 23 28.34 -42.53 -7.88
CA PHE A 23 28.20 -43.96 -8.17
C PHE A 23 28.20 -44.26 -9.69
N GLY A 24 27.78 -43.34 -10.53
CA GLY A 24 27.86 -43.47 -11.99
C GLY A 24 29.28 -43.37 -12.55
N LEU A 25 30.17 -42.68 -11.83
CA LEU A 25 31.59 -42.52 -12.24
C LEU A 25 32.43 -43.73 -11.91
N ASP A 26 32.13 -44.49 -10.83
CA ASP A 26 32.88 -45.69 -10.49
C ASP A 26 32.54 -46.88 -11.41
N THR A 27 31.30 -47.03 -11.83
CA THR A 27 30.94 -48.03 -12.86
C THR A 27 31.52 -47.73 -14.24
N MET A 28 31.75 -46.48 -14.57
CA MET A 28 32.47 -46.13 -15.82
C MET A 28 33.96 -46.46 -15.76
N ARG A 29 34.57 -46.47 -14.61
CA ARG A 29 35.99 -46.79 -14.43
C ARG A 29 36.28 -48.29 -14.59
N GLU A 30 35.39 -49.16 -14.16
CA GLU A 30 35.53 -50.62 -14.37
C GLU A 30 35.31 -51.02 -15.85
N VAL A 31 34.31 -50.39 -16.51
CA VAL A 31 34.08 -50.65 -17.95
C VAL A 31 35.21 -50.11 -18.85
N LEU A 32 35.92 -49.06 -18.41
CA LEU A 32 37.10 -48.56 -19.13
C LEU A 32 38.32 -49.48 -19.00
N ALA A 33 38.45 -50.26 -17.91
CA ALA A 33 39.58 -51.18 -17.73
C ALA A 33 39.48 -52.42 -18.61
N ASP A 34 38.27 -52.94 -18.86
CA ASP A 34 38.04 -54.14 -19.66
C ASP A 34 38.14 -53.87 -21.21
N VAL A 35 37.92 -52.60 -21.61
CA VAL A 35 37.95 -52.23 -23.06
C VAL A 35 39.37 -51.97 -23.56
N PHE A 36 40.35 -51.78 -22.68
CA PHE A 36 41.74 -51.47 -23.11
C PHE A 36 42.52 -52.69 -23.62
N PHE A 37 42.03 -53.91 -23.47
CA PHE A 37 42.73 -55.13 -23.83
C PHE A 37 42.22 -55.83 -25.10
N GLY A 38 41.24 -55.27 -25.81
CA GLY A 38 40.64 -55.92 -26.98
C GLY A 38 40.44 -55.04 -28.19
N SER A 39 41.35 -55.10 -29.12
CA SER A 39 41.15 -54.88 -30.58
C SER A 39 41.04 -53.46 -31.13
N ILE A 40 41.97 -53.11 -31.98
CA ILE A 40 42.19 -51.83 -32.69
C ILE A 40 41.01 -51.36 -33.59
N ILE A 41 40.07 -52.22 -33.90
CA ILE A 41 38.89 -51.88 -34.73
C ILE A 41 37.78 -51.17 -34.03
N LYS A 42 37.64 -51.32 -32.68
CA LYS A 42 36.61 -50.64 -31.88
C LYS A 42 36.94 -49.19 -31.49
N ARG A 43 38.16 -48.73 -31.71
CA ARG A 43 38.60 -47.37 -31.31
C ARG A 43 37.86 -46.25 -32.03
N ARG A 44 37.50 -46.44 -33.30
CA ARG A 44 36.85 -45.41 -34.12
C ARG A 44 35.40 -45.13 -33.72
N HIS A 45 34.66 -46.17 -33.31
CA HIS A 45 33.28 -46.06 -32.84
C HIS A 45 33.22 -45.52 -31.42
N PHE A 46 34.23 -45.81 -30.59
CA PHE A 46 34.32 -45.30 -29.22
C PHE A 46 34.51 -43.76 -29.18
N PHE A 47 35.39 -43.23 -30.04
CA PHE A 47 35.57 -41.78 -30.13
C PHE A 47 34.35 -41.09 -30.71
N GLN A 48 33.65 -41.67 -31.65
CA GLN A 48 32.41 -41.12 -32.17
C GLN A 48 31.28 -41.08 -31.08
N SER A 49 31.14 -42.16 -30.32
CA SER A 49 30.15 -42.20 -29.22
C SER A 49 30.51 -41.23 -28.09
N LEU A 50 31.79 -41.04 -27.78
CA LEU A 50 32.25 -40.08 -26.77
C LEU A 50 31.97 -38.62 -27.22
N HIS A 51 32.15 -38.31 -28.49
CA HIS A 51 31.85 -36.99 -29.05
C HIS A 51 30.35 -36.71 -29.06
N ILE A 52 29.53 -37.72 -29.34
CA ILE A 52 28.07 -37.58 -29.29
C ILE A 52 27.59 -37.36 -27.84
N LEU A 53 28.17 -38.07 -26.87
CA LEU A 53 27.88 -37.92 -25.45
C LEU A 53 28.31 -36.51 -24.95
N LEU A 54 29.48 -36.05 -25.34
CA LEU A 54 29.96 -34.71 -24.99
C LEU A 54 29.08 -33.62 -25.60
N ALA A 55 28.68 -33.78 -26.87
CA ALA A 55 27.77 -32.87 -27.53
C ALA A 55 26.40 -32.86 -26.87
N ALA A 56 25.88 -34.01 -26.43
CA ALA A 56 24.61 -34.10 -25.71
C ALA A 56 24.67 -33.38 -24.33
N VAL A 57 25.78 -33.53 -23.61
CA VAL A 57 25.99 -32.83 -22.33
C VAL A 57 26.05 -31.30 -22.52
N ILE A 58 26.72 -30.84 -23.60
CA ILE A 58 26.77 -29.40 -23.93
C ILE A 58 25.38 -28.86 -24.29
N VAL A 59 24.58 -29.61 -25.04
CA VAL A 59 23.22 -29.20 -25.40
C VAL A 59 22.31 -29.16 -24.18
N ILE A 60 22.43 -30.12 -23.26
CA ILE A 60 21.65 -30.16 -22.02
C ILE A 60 22.04 -28.98 -21.12
N SER A 61 23.32 -28.67 -20.98
CA SER A 61 23.77 -27.53 -20.17
C SER A 61 23.37 -26.17 -20.78
N ALA A 62 23.38 -26.04 -22.11
CA ALA A 62 22.90 -24.85 -22.79
C ALA A 62 21.37 -24.63 -22.64
N SER A 63 20.60 -25.72 -22.59
CA SER A 63 19.15 -25.66 -22.37
C SER A 63 18.78 -25.26 -20.94
N ALA A 64 19.60 -25.64 -19.95
CA ALA A 64 19.39 -25.26 -18.56
C ALA A 64 19.54 -23.75 -18.31
N CYS A 65 20.42 -23.08 -19.08
CA CYS A 65 20.57 -21.61 -18.97
C CYS A 65 19.38 -20.83 -19.58
N ASN A 66 18.68 -21.41 -20.55
CA ASN A 66 17.60 -20.69 -21.23
C ASN A 66 16.28 -20.65 -20.42
N ASN A 67 16.05 -21.63 -19.55
CA ASN A 67 14.86 -21.65 -18.69
C ASN A 67 14.95 -20.66 -17.51
N ARG A 68 16.15 -20.35 -17.03
CA ARG A 68 16.31 -19.33 -15.97
C ARG A 68 15.99 -17.91 -16.46
N ARG A 69 16.21 -17.61 -17.75
CA ARG A 69 15.92 -16.27 -18.28
C ARG A 69 14.42 -15.96 -18.38
N LYS A 70 13.54 -16.96 -18.47
CA LYS A 70 12.09 -16.74 -18.52
C LYS A 70 11.46 -16.46 -17.16
N GLU A 71 11.99 -17.00 -16.07
CA GLU A 71 11.54 -16.65 -14.71
C GLU A 71 12.03 -15.28 -14.25
N LEU A 72 13.15 -14.82 -14.79
CA LEU A 72 13.76 -13.53 -14.49
C LEU A 72 13.05 -12.33 -15.14
N THR A 73 12.13 -12.57 -16.06
CA THR A 73 11.36 -11.54 -16.78
C THR A 73 9.92 -11.37 -16.30
N SER A 74 9.53 -11.89 -15.15
CA SER A 74 8.29 -11.43 -14.50
C SER A 74 8.52 -10.03 -13.94
N ALA A 75 8.77 -9.12 -14.84
CA ALA A 75 8.96 -7.73 -14.53
C ALA A 75 7.61 -7.18 -14.06
N TYR A 76 7.52 -6.82 -12.79
CA TYR A 76 6.49 -5.90 -12.37
C TYR A 76 6.55 -4.63 -13.22
N PRO A 77 5.45 -3.91 -13.40
CA PRO A 77 5.41 -2.70 -14.22
C PRO A 77 6.53 -1.73 -13.86
N ALA A 78 7.18 -1.14 -14.86
CA ALA A 78 8.25 -0.17 -14.63
C ALA A 78 7.69 1.11 -13.98
N ASP A 79 6.47 1.52 -14.35
CA ASP A 79 5.80 2.66 -13.73
C ASP A 79 5.28 2.28 -12.33
N TYR A 80 5.66 3.09 -11.34
CA TYR A 80 5.19 2.92 -9.97
C TYR A 80 3.68 3.14 -9.80
N ARG A 81 3.04 3.85 -10.73
CA ARG A 81 1.59 4.08 -10.73
C ARG A 81 0.83 2.79 -11.04
N ASP A 82 1.37 1.98 -11.93
CA ASP A 82 0.79 0.69 -12.28
C ASP A 82 1.07 -0.37 -11.19
N ARG A 83 2.20 -0.24 -10.49
CA ARG A 83 2.54 -1.10 -9.34
C ARG A 83 1.67 -0.80 -8.11
N HIS A 84 1.40 0.47 -7.88
CA HIS A 84 0.70 0.99 -6.71
C HIS A 84 -0.50 1.84 -7.12
N PRO A 85 -1.50 1.25 -7.80
CA PRO A 85 -2.66 1.99 -8.27
C PRO A 85 -3.47 2.52 -7.08
N ILE A 86 -4.00 3.73 -7.25
CA ILE A 86 -4.96 4.30 -6.32
C ILE A 86 -6.33 3.72 -6.65
N ALA A 87 -6.93 3.04 -5.69
CA ALA A 87 -8.25 2.42 -5.83
C ALA A 87 -9.28 3.09 -4.90
N LEU A 88 -10.55 2.95 -5.28
CA LEU A 88 -11.67 3.32 -4.42
C LEU A 88 -11.90 2.21 -3.39
N VAL A 89 -11.91 2.59 -2.13
CA VAL A 89 -12.12 1.68 -1.00
C VAL A 89 -13.13 2.27 -0.02
N ASP A 90 -13.80 1.39 0.72
CA ASP A 90 -14.60 1.82 1.85
C ASP A 90 -13.67 2.10 3.03
N LYS A 91 -13.66 3.36 3.48
CA LYS A 91 -12.76 3.85 4.53
C LYS A 91 -13.55 4.35 5.73
N ASP A 92 -13.13 3.94 6.92
CA ASP A 92 -13.73 4.42 8.14
C ASP A 92 -13.21 5.81 8.50
N ARG A 93 -14.14 6.73 8.69
CA ARG A 93 -13.90 8.04 9.26
C ARG A 93 -14.29 8.02 10.73
N SER A 94 -13.34 8.25 11.62
CA SER A 94 -13.60 8.28 13.06
C SER A 94 -13.13 9.58 13.70
N ILE A 95 -13.78 9.94 14.82
CA ILE A 95 -13.38 11.01 15.70
C ILE A 95 -13.52 10.54 17.15
N ASP A 96 -12.51 10.83 17.96
CA ASP A 96 -12.48 10.53 19.38
C ASP A 96 -12.65 11.82 20.19
N ILE A 97 -13.67 11.84 21.04
CA ILE A 97 -14.00 12.96 21.91
C ILE A 97 -13.69 12.58 23.34
N PHE A 98 -12.65 13.20 23.88
CA PHE A 98 -12.27 13.03 25.28
C PHE A 98 -13.12 13.93 26.18
N ILE A 99 -13.44 13.44 27.35
CA ILE A 99 -14.23 14.19 28.35
C ILE A 99 -13.26 15.08 29.10
N THR A 100 -13.20 16.36 28.70
CA THR A 100 -12.23 17.33 29.24
C THR A 100 -12.84 18.21 30.30
N SER A 101 -14.18 18.35 30.35
CA SER A 101 -14.87 19.19 31.29
C SER A 101 -16.22 18.61 31.73
N ALA A 102 -16.65 18.92 32.94
CA ALA A 102 -17.97 18.57 33.45
C ALA A 102 -19.11 19.27 32.71
N THR A 103 -18.84 20.37 32.00
CA THR A 103 -19.83 21.21 31.31
C THR A 103 -20.16 20.76 29.90
N GLY A 104 -19.45 19.76 29.37
CA GLY A 104 -19.68 19.18 28.04
C GLY A 104 -18.52 19.44 27.08
N LEU A 105 -18.82 19.67 25.80
CA LEU A 105 -17.81 19.84 24.73
C LEU A 105 -17.19 21.25 24.77
N ASP A 106 -15.85 21.29 24.57
CA ASP A 106 -15.17 22.56 24.34
C ASP A 106 -15.42 23.12 22.92
N VAL A 107 -14.92 24.32 22.66
CA VAL A 107 -15.13 25.02 21.37
C VAL A 107 -14.50 24.25 20.20
N ARG A 108 -13.31 23.68 20.42
CA ARG A 108 -12.58 22.92 19.41
C ARG A 108 -13.28 21.61 19.09
N GLN A 109 -13.67 20.86 20.11
CA GLN A 109 -14.44 19.62 19.94
C GLN A 109 -15.77 19.85 19.22
N LYS A 110 -16.47 20.96 19.51
CA LYS A 110 -17.70 21.34 18.80
C LYS A 110 -17.46 21.61 17.32
N ARG A 111 -16.33 22.24 16.98
CA ARG A 111 -15.94 22.50 15.60
C ARG A 111 -15.62 21.20 14.89
N ASP A 112 -14.75 20.39 15.47
CA ASP A 112 -14.34 19.10 14.90
C ASP A 112 -15.54 18.16 14.69
N LEU A 113 -16.50 18.18 15.63
CA LEU A 113 -17.73 17.40 15.50
C LEU A 113 -18.65 17.92 14.39
N ARG A 114 -18.72 19.25 14.17
CA ARG A 114 -19.46 19.81 13.02
C ARG A 114 -18.82 19.41 11.69
N ASP A 115 -17.50 19.45 11.60
CA ASP A 115 -16.78 19.05 10.41
C ASP A 115 -16.97 17.56 10.12
N PHE A 116 -16.95 16.72 11.16
CA PHE A 116 -17.30 15.30 11.04
C PHE A 116 -18.75 15.09 10.56
N ALA A 117 -19.70 15.84 11.09
CA ALA A 117 -21.11 15.76 10.69
C ALA A 117 -21.31 16.24 9.22
N ASN A 118 -20.57 17.25 8.79
CA ASN A 118 -20.58 17.72 7.40
C ASN A 118 -19.98 16.66 6.46
N ASP A 119 -18.89 16.00 6.84
CA ASP A 119 -18.32 14.88 6.10
C ASP A 119 -19.32 13.72 5.97
N TYR A 120 -20.01 13.40 7.07
CA TYR A 120 -21.07 12.39 7.06
C TYR A 120 -22.18 12.72 6.05
N ARG A 121 -22.67 13.93 6.06
CA ARG A 121 -23.74 14.36 5.15
C ARG A 121 -23.35 14.37 3.68
N ARG A 122 -22.05 14.58 3.37
CA ARG A 122 -21.57 14.64 1.99
C ARG A 122 -21.41 13.27 1.35
N GLY A 123 -21.03 12.24 2.10
CA GLY A 123 -20.65 11.00 1.42
C GLY A 123 -20.64 9.76 2.30
N ALA A 124 -21.40 9.72 3.39
CA ALA A 124 -21.49 8.51 4.21
C ALA A 124 -22.20 7.38 3.48
N LYS A 125 -21.64 6.19 3.57
CA LYS A 125 -22.24 4.94 3.11
C LYS A 125 -22.94 4.16 4.22
N SER A 126 -22.60 4.43 5.48
CA SER A 126 -23.15 3.76 6.66
C SER A 126 -23.76 4.75 7.65
N SER A 127 -24.54 4.25 8.59
CA SER A 127 -24.97 5.00 9.76
C SER A 127 -23.78 5.35 10.66
N ILE A 128 -23.90 6.44 11.44
CA ILE A 128 -22.90 6.77 12.45
C ILE A 128 -22.99 5.74 13.59
N THR A 129 -21.85 5.13 13.93
CA THR A 129 -21.71 4.32 15.14
C THR A 129 -21.12 5.18 16.24
N LEU A 130 -21.88 5.37 17.32
CA LEU A 130 -21.48 6.11 18.51
C LEU A 130 -21.11 5.13 19.61
N LYS A 131 -19.82 4.97 19.89
CA LYS A 131 -19.32 4.10 20.97
C LYS A 131 -19.13 4.94 22.24
N VAL A 132 -19.84 4.57 23.29
CA VAL A 132 -19.84 5.28 24.58
C VAL A 132 -19.19 4.40 25.63
N PRO A 133 -18.22 4.90 26.40
CA PRO A 133 -17.66 4.15 27.51
C PRO A 133 -18.69 4.07 28.65
N ALA A 134 -19.10 2.86 28.96
CA ALA A 134 -20.10 2.63 30.03
C ALA A 134 -19.98 1.23 30.62
N ASP A 135 -20.18 1.13 31.93
CA ASP A 135 -20.39 -0.15 32.57
C ASP A 135 -21.91 -0.45 32.62
N PRO A 136 -22.38 -1.58 32.02
CA PRO A 136 -23.80 -1.92 32.01
C PRO A 136 -24.43 -2.05 33.42
N LYS A 137 -23.59 -2.27 34.44
CA LYS A 137 -24.03 -2.43 35.84
C LYS A 137 -24.07 -1.12 36.63
N LYS A 138 -23.56 -0.03 36.08
CA LYS A 138 -23.45 1.26 36.78
C LYS A 138 -24.15 2.36 35.97
N PRO A 139 -24.74 3.36 36.63
CA PRO A 139 -25.29 4.53 35.95
C PRO A 139 -24.14 5.29 35.27
N LEU A 140 -24.43 5.89 34.11
CA LEU A 140 -23.47 6.75 33.40
C LEU A 140 -23.01 7.89 34.29
N PRO A 141 -21.71 8.18 34.39
CA PRO A 141 -21.19 9.37 35.08
C PRO A 141 -21.79 10.66 34.54
N PHE A 142 -21.88 11.66 35.43
CA PHE A 142 -22.48 12.96 35.10
C PHE A 142 -21.78 13.64 33.93
N GLU A 143 -20.45 13.58 33.88
CA GLU A 143 -19.61 14.15 32.84
C GLU A 143 -19.88 13.50 31.46
N VAL A 144 -20.02 12.17 31.44
CA VAL A 144 -20.38 11.42 30.22
C VAL A 144 -21.76 11.82 29.72
N LYS A 145 -22.76 11.94 30.64
CA LYS A 145 -24.12 12.37 30.27
C LYS A 145 -24.14 13.77 29.67
N ASN A 146 -23.41 14.72 30.29
CA ASN A 146 -23.36 16.10 29.82
C ASN A 146 -22.64 16.19 28.45
N THR A 147 -21.53 15.47 28.28
CA THR A 147 -20.82 15.40 26.99
C THR A 147 -21.71 14.80 25.92
N LEU A 148 -22.45 13.73 26.23
CA LEU A 148 -23.39 13.13 25.27
C LEU A 148 -24.53 14.10 24.91
N ARG A 149 -25.06 14.85 25.87
CA ARG A 149 -26.11 15.86 25.61
C ARG A 149 -25.58 16.93 24.65
N ALA A 150 -24.40 17.48 24.92
CA ALA A 150 -23.77 18.49 24.08
C ALA A 150 -23.42 17.94 22.68
N LEU A 151 -22.99 16.68 22.59
CA LEU A 151 -22.73 15.98 21.35
C LEU A 151 -23.99 15.84 20.49
N TRP A 152 -25.11 15.39 21.10
CA TRP A 152 -26.38 15.27 20.41
C TRP A 152 -26.91 16.63 19.90
N GLN A 153 -26.77 17.68 20.72
CA GLN A 153 -27.13 19.04 20.29
C GLN A 153 -26.32 19.51 19.12
N THR A 154 -25.00 19.25 19.12
CA THR A 154 -24.09 19.63 18.03
C THR A 154 -24.39 18.85 16.75
N LEU A 155 -24.63 17.55 16.84
CA LEU A 155 -24.99 16.72 15.67
C LEU A 155 -26.35 17.15 15.08
N ALA A 156 -27.35 17.41 15.96
CA ALA A 156 -28.66 17.88 15.52
C ALA A 156 -28.56 19.25 14.82
N SER A 157 -27.79 20.19 15.38
CA SER A 157 -27.55 21.50 14.75
C SER A 157 -26.81 21.41 13.41
N ALA A 158 -26.02 20.37 13.21
CA ALA A 158 -25.35 20.05 11.94
C ALA A 158 -26.24 19.26 10.98
N GLY A 159 -27.52 18.98 11.34
CA GLY A 159 -28.48 18.30 10.48
C GLY A 159 -28.41 16.78 10.46
N VAL A 160 -27.76 16.16 11.46
CA VAL A 160 -27.73 14.70 11.61
C VAL A 160 -28.95 14.25 12.40
N GLN A 161 -29.75 13.36 11.82
CA GLN A 161 -30.95 12.81 12.47
C GLN A 161 -30.56 11.74 13.49
N ARG A 162 -31.26 11.69 14.63
CA ARG A 162 -31.02 10.68 15.67
C ARG A 162 -31.17 9.24 15.17
N GLY A 163 -32.10 8.99 14.25
CA GLY A 163 -32.34 7.66 13.69
C GLY A 163 -31.19 7.11 12.83
N THR A 164 -30.27 7.98 12.40
CA THR A 164 -29.08 7.59 11.64
C THR A 164 -27.87 7.28 12.53
N VAL A 165 -28.00 7.40 13.85
CA VAL A 165 -26.93 7.16 14.80
C VAL A 165 -27.22 5.92 15.64
N ARG A 166 -26.35 4.93 15.54
CA ARG A 166 -26.41 3.69 16.33
C ARG A 166 -25.51 3.81 17.54
N VAL A 167 -26.09 3.76 18.74
CA VAL A 167 -25.32 3.82 19.99
C VAL A 167 -24.89 2.42 20.39
N GLN A 168 -23.60 2.28 20.70
CA GLN A 168 -23.00 1.08 21.28
C GLN A 168 -22.27 1.44 22.57
N TYR A 169 -22.40 0.61 23.57
CA TYR A 169 -21.67 0.77 24.81
C TYR A 169 -20.49 -0.15 24.86
N TYR A 170 -19.34 0.36 25.31
CA TYR A 170 -18.15 -0.46 25.47
C TYR A 170 -17.58 -0.29 26.88
N ARG A 171 -17.00 -1.36 27.40
CA ARG A 171 -16.36 -1.38 28.70
C ARG A 171 -14.86 -1.42 28.51
N ASP A 172 -14.16 -0.59 29.26
CA ASP A 172 -12.73 -0.76 29.46
C ASP A 172 -12.46 -1.48 30.78
N GLN A 173 -11.38 -2.21 30.80
CA GLN A 173 -10.91 -2.93 31.98
C GLN A 173 -10.28 -2.01 33.04
N SER A 174 -9.93 -0.78 32.67
CA SER A 174 -9.33 0.23 33.56
C SER A 174 -10.26 0.73 34.66
N GLY A 175 -11.55 0.56 34.51
CA GLY A 175 -12.55 0.99 35.51
C GLY A 175 -12.83 2.51 35.57
N TYR A 176 -12.19 3.31 34.71
CA TYR A 176 -12.35 4.78 34.68
C TYR A 176 -13.01 5.25 33.37
N PRO A 177 -14.33 5.16 33.23
CA PRO A 177 -15.04 5.51 31.99
C PRO A 177 -14.87 6.98 31.56
N VAL A 178 -14.50 7.88 32.48
CA VAL A 178 -14.30 9.31 32.19
C VAL A 178 -12.99 9.55 31.42
N SER A 179 -11.98 8.69 31.56
CA SER A 179 -10.71 8.79 30.84
C SER A 179 -10.79 8.25 29.42
N LEU A 180 -11.84 7.55 29.06
CA LEU A 180 -12.03 6.92 27.78
C LEU A 180 -12.75 7.84 26.80
N PRO A 181 -12.38 7.83 25.51
CA PRO A 181 -13.03 8.66 24.52
C PRO A 181 -14.42 8.15 24.14
N ILE A 182 -15.32 9.08 23.85
CA ILE A 182 -16.52 8.79 23.09
C ILE A 182 -16.12 8.77 21.61
N ARG A 183 -16.22 7.61 20.95
CA ARG A 183 -15.84 7.45 19.55
C ARG A 183 -17.05 7.48 18.64
N LEU A 184 -16.99 8.33 17.62
CA LEU A 184 -17.94 8.31 16.52
C LEU A 184 -17.22 7.80 15.28
N SER A 185 -17.87 6.93 14.51
CA SER A 185 -17.34 6.44 13.25
C SER A 185 -18.44 6.20 12.23
N PHE A 186 -18.11 6.38 10.96
CA PHE A 186 -18.94 5.97 9.82
C PHE A 186 -18.04 5.59 8.66
N THR A 187 -18.55 4.80 7.74
CA THR A 187 -17.84 4.38 6.55
C THR A 187 -18.20 5.29 5.37
N LYS A 188 -17.19 5.77 4.65
CA LYS A 188 -17.34 6.55 3.42
C LYS A 188 -16.43 6.01 2.32
N LEU A 189 -16.74 6.37 1.08
CA LEU A 189 -15.82 6.11 -0.03
C LEU A 189 -14.54 6.91 0.18
N GLY A 190 -13.41 6.26 0.02
CA GLY A 190 -12.09 6.85 0.10
C GLY A 190 -11.20 6.41 -1.05
N ALA A 191 -10.09 7.08 -1.24
CA ALA A 191 -9.03 6.67 -2.12
C ALA A 191 -7.87 6.10 -1.29
N GLN A 192 -7.32 4.97 -1.72
CA GLN A 192 -6.19 4.32 -1.05
C GLN A 192 -5.40 3.49 -2.05
N VAL A 193 -4.10 3.38 -1.80
CA VAL A 193 -3.26 2.41 -2.50
C VAL A 193 -3.53 1.02 -1.94
N VAL A 194 -3.71 0.04 -2.81
CA VAL A 194 -4.04 -1.35 -2.40
C VAL A 194 -2.85 -2.05 -1.75
N SER A 195 -1.63 -1.73 -2.23
CA SER A 195 -0.40 -2.33 -1.69
C SER A 195 -0.01 -1.72 -0.35
N GLU A 196 0.58 -2.54 0.51
CA GLU A 196 1.16 -2.09 1.77
C GLU A 196 2.45 -1.31 1.49
N CYS A 197 2.50 -0.05 1.93
CA CYS A 197 3.66 0.81 1.82
C CYS A 197 4.57 0.69 3.05
N GLY A 198 5.83 1.10 2.89
CA GLY A 198 6.81 1.14 3.99
C GLY A 198 7.57 -0.17 4.20
N GLN A 199 7.36 -1.16 3.34
CA GLN A 199 8.16 -2.37 3.36
C GLN A 199 9.52 -2.08 2.70
N TRP A 200 10.59 -2.29 3.46
CA TRP A 200 11.94 -2.17 2.93
C TRP A 200 12.36 -3.48 2.28
N PRO A 201 13.10 -3.44 1.17
CA PRO A 201 13.70 -4.65 0.63
C PRO A 201 14.65 -5.26 1.66
N THR A 202 14.66 -6.58 1.75
CA THR A 202 15.54 -7.32 2.67
C THR A 202 17.02 -7.18 2.30
N ASP A 203 17.27 -6.80 1.05
CA ASP A 203 18.60 -6.63 0.49
C ASP A 203 18.71 -5.27 -0.25
N ILE A 204 19.24 -4.26 0.45
CA ILE A 204 19.45 -2.92 -0.12
C ILE A 204 20.78 -2.84 -0.88
N ALA A 205 21.76 -3.65 -0.53
CA ALA A 205 23.14 -3.52 -1.03
C ALA A 205 23.82 -4.85 -1.33
N GLY A 206 23.19 -5.96 -1.02
CA GLY A 206 23.83 -7.28 -1.01
C GLY A 206 23.73 -7.97 -2.34
N GLY A 207 24.05 -7.61 -3.41
CA GLY A 207 24.35 -8.31 -4.64
C GLY A 207 23.52 -9.53 -5.11
N ASP A 208 22.59 -9.98 -4.27
CA ASP A 208 21.77 -11.16 -4.54
C ASP A 208 20.38 -10.82 -5.10
N SER A 209 19.94 -9.57 -5.02
CA SER A 209 18.69 -9.17 -5.64
C SER A 209 18.88 -8.90 -7.13
N LEU A 210 18.10 -9.60 -7.95
CA LEU A 210 18.06 -9.40 -9.40
C LEU A 210 17.73 -7.95 -9.80
N GLU A 211 16.95 -7.29 -8.97
CA GLU A 211 16.55 -5.90 -9.16
C GLU A 211 17.75 -4.96 -9.12
N SER A 212 18.71 -5.22 -8.23
CA SER A 212 19.96 -4.46 -8.13
C SER A 212 20.85 -4.63 -9.37
N TRP A 213 20.99 -5.86 -9.87
CA TRP A 213 21.80 -6.16 -11.06
C TRP A 213 21.20 -5.61 -12.36
N GLU A 214 19.87 -5.56 -12.44
CA GLU A 214 19.16 -5.06 -13.61
C GLU A 214 18.91 -3.55 -13.54
N ASN A 215 19.39 -2.87 -12.50
CA ASN A 215 19.16 -1.44 -12.24
C ASN A 215 17.67 -1.09 -12.25
N ARG A 216 16.84 -1.96 -11.68
CA ARG A 216 15.39 -1.74 -11.55
C ARG A 216 15.06 -1.10 -10.21
N PRO A 217 14.08 -0.21 -10.17
CA PRO A 217 13.59 0.31 -8.91
C PRO A 217 12.91 -0.79 -8.10
N TYR A 218 13.13 -0.80 -6.78
CA TYR A 218 12.46 -1.73 -5.88
C TYR A 218 10.94 -1.64 -5.97
N TRP A 219 10.27 -2.75 -5.69
CA TRP A 219 8.81 -2.85 -5.75
C TRP A 219 8.09 -1.72 -5.01
N ASN A 220 8.54 -1.40 -3.79
CA ASN A 220 7.91 -0.38 -2.94
C ASN A 220 8.22 1.07 -3.34
N LEU A 221 9.10 1.29 -4.35
CA LEU A 221 9.36 2.65 -4.84
C LEU A 221 8.07 3.27 -5.40
N GLY A 222 7.76 4.46 -4.93
CA GLY A 222 6.57 5.21 -5.33
C GLY A 222 5.31 4.87 -4.53
N CYS A 223 5.27 3.79 -3.73
CA CYS A 223 4.12 3.44 -2.93
C CYS A 223 3.69 4.57 -1.99
N SER A 224 4.62 5.11 -1.21
CA SER A 224 4.34 6.23 -0.29
C SER A 224 3.90 7.51 -1.01
N SER A 225 4.46 7.78 -2.18
CA SER A 225 4.04 8.91 -3.02
C SER A 225 2.59 8.76 -3.48
N GLN A 226 2.21 7.58 -3.95
CA GLN A 226 0.84 7.28 -4.33
C GLN A 226 -0.11 7.31 -3.12
N GLN A 227 0.34 6.85 -1.95
CA GLN A 227 -0.41 6.93 -0.70
C GLN A 227 -0.70 8.39 -0.31
N ILE A 228 0.30 9.28 -0.43
CA ILE A 228 0.14 10.71 -0.17
C ILE A 228 -0.84 11.33 -1.17
N LEU A 229 -0.73 11.00 -2.45
CA LEU A 229 -1.66 11.46 -3.47
C LEU A 229 -3.08 10.99 -3.19
N ALA A 230 -3.26 9.71 -2.84
CA ALA A 230 -4.57 9.17 -2.47
C ALA A 230 -5.18 9.89 -1.25
N ALA A 231 -4.36 10.27 -0.27
CA ALA A 231 -4.80 11.03 0.89
C ALA A 231 -5.24 12.46 0.59
N GLN A 232 -4.75 13.06 -0.51
CA GLN A 232 -5.10 14.40 -0.96
C GLN A 232 -6.36 14.45 -1.82
N VAL A 233 -6.88 13.31 -2.26
CA VAL A 233 -8.10 13.26 -3.07
C VAL A 233 -9.29 13.73 -2.24
N ALA A 234 -9.86 14.85 -2.60
CA ALA A 234 -10.99 15.46 -1.90
C ALA A 234 -12.30 14.68 -2.13
N ASP A 235 -12.56 14.28 -3.38
CA ASP A 235 -13.68 13.43 -3.76
C ASP A 235 -13.16 12.20 -4.52
N PRO A 236 -13.24 11.01 -3.92
CA PRO A 236 -12.76 9.79 -4.54
C PRO A 236 -13.43 9.45 -5.88
N LEU A 237 -14.65 9.92 -6.11
CA LEU A 237 -15.35 9.70 -7.39
C LEU A 237 -14.67 10.40 -8.56
N ASP A 238 -13.90 11.47 -8.32
CA ASP A 238 -13.17 12.17 -9.36
C ASP A 238 -12.09 11.29 -10.03
N LEU A 239 -11.66 10.21 -9.35
CA LEU A 239 -10.73 9.22 -9.92
C LEU A 239 -11.37 8.35 -11.00
N VAL A 240 -12.70 8.22 -10.99
CA VAL A 240 -13.44 7.37 -11.93
C VAL A 240 -14.16 8.20 -12.99
N ARG A 241 -14.66 9.35 -12.59
CA ARG A 241 -15.36 10.27 -13.47
C ARG A 241 -14.97 11.71 -13.18
N GLY A 242 -14.68 12.47 -14.21
CA GLY A 242 -14.50 13.92 -14.09
C GLY A 242 -15.79 14.59 -13.61
N ARG A 243 -15.63 15.67 -12.88
CA ARG A 243 -16.77 16.56 -12.55
C ARG A 243 -17.27 17.24 -13.78
N GLN A 244 -18.55 17.60 -13.78
CA GLN A 244 -19.09 18.49 -14.80
C GLN A 244 -18.33 19.84 -14.70
N GLU A 245 -18.01 20.39 -15.85
CA GLU A 245 -17.44 21.73 -15.92
C GLU A 245 -18.40 22.74 -15.28
N GLU A 246 -17.87 23.59 -14.41
CA GLU A 246 -18.63 24.70 -13.88
C GLU A 246 -18.95 25.69 -15.00
N ARG A 247 -19.96 26.52 -14.77
CA ARG A 247 -20.33 27.57 -15.73
C ARG A 247 -19.13 28.43 -16.01
N ILE A 248 -18.71 28.46 -17.27
CA ILE A 248 -17.59 29.27 -17.71
C ILE A 248 -17.96 30.73 -17.49
N ASP A 249 -17.09 31.49 -16.81
CA ASP A 249 -17.19 32.94 -16.75
C ASP A 249 -16.86 33.53 -18.16
N THR A 250 -17.93 33.74 -18.91
CA THR A 250 -17.84 34.24 -20.27
C THR A 250 -17.23 35.63 -20.31
N VAL A 251 -17.46 36.47 -19.30
CA VAL A 251 -16.93 37.86 -19.23
C VAL A 251 -15.41 37.81 -19.09
N LYS A 252 -14.91 37.02 -18.16
CA LYS A 252 -13.47 36.86 -17.97
C LYS A 252 -12.80 36.25 -19.21
N ARG A 253 -13.45 35.29 -19.86
CA ARG A 253 -12.95 34.66 -21.08
C ARG A 253 -12.90 35.65 -22.24
N MET A 254 -13.96 36.46 -22.44
CA MET A 254 -14.00 37.49 -23.48
C MET A 254 -12.93 38.55 -23.27
N THR A 255 -12.69 38.99 -22.03
CA THR A 255 -11.59 39.92 -21.70
C THR A 255 -10.23 39.34 -22.09
N GLY A 256 -9.99 38.06 -21.87
CA GLY A 256 -8.78 37.38 -22.32
C GLY A 256 -8.63 37.37 -23.84
N VAL A 257 -9.71 37.05 -24.55
CA VAL A 257 -9.74 37.06 -26.03
C VAL A 257 -9.51 38.46 -26.61
N GLU A 258 -10.09 39.50 -26.01
CA GLU A 258 -9.86 40.87 -26.43
C GLU A 258 -8.41 41.32 -26.25
N LYS A 259 -7.80 41.00 -25.13
CA LYS A 259 -6.36 41.26 -24.91
C LYS A 259 -5.51 40.57 -25.98
N LEU A 260 -5.78 39.26 -26.24
CA LEU A 260 -5.08 38.53 -27.27
C LEU A 260 -5.19 39.17 -28.65
N ARG A 261 -6.41 39.62 -29.04
CA ARG A 261 -6.66 40.32 -30.31
C ARG A 261 -5.90 41.67 -30.42
N LYS A 262 -5.66 42.31 -29.27
CA LYS A 262 -4.86 43.54 -29.17
C LYS A 262 -3.35 43.28 -29.09
N GLY A 263 -2.90 42.03 -29.19
CA GLY A 263 -1.50 41.66 -29.03
C GLY A 263 -0.98 41.77 -27.59
N GLN A 264 -1.88 41.84 -26.61
CA GLN A 264 -1.55 41.93 -25.19
C GLN A 264 -1.57 40.53 -24.56
N ASP A 265 -0.62 40.27 -23.66
CA ASP A 265 -0.60 39.02 -22.90
C ASP A 265 -1.84 38.91 -21.99
N PRO A 266 -2.70 37.89 -22.17
CA PRO A 266 -3.88 37.68 -21.34
C PRO A 266 -3.53 37.16 -19.93
N SER A 267 -2.30 36.77 -19.68
CA SER A 267 -1.88 36.20 -18.39
C SER A 267 -2.02 37.22 -17.24
N THR A 268 -2.22 36.71 -16.06
CA THR A 268 -2.28 37.52 -14.84
C THR A 268 -0.87 37.95 -14.46
N GLN A 269 -0.60 39.25 -14.44
CA GLN A 269 0.66 39.73 -13.90
C GLN A 269 0.65 39.56 -12.38
N TYR A 270 1.46 38.62 -11.90
CA TYR A 270 1.73 38.51 -10.48
C TYR A 270 2.59 39.71 -10.04
N ARG A 271 2.06 40.52 -9.13
CA ARG A 271 2.91 41.46 -8.40
C ARG A 271 3.82 40.65 -7.50
N VAL A 272 5.09 40.54 -7.84
CA VAL A 272 6.13 40.08 -6.91
C VAL A 272 6.17 41.13 -5.79
N GLN A 273 5.58 40.82 -4.64
CA GLN A 273 5.86 41.57 -3.42
C GLN A 273 7.32 41.30 -3.08
N SER A 274 8.18 42.27 -3.37
CA SER A 274 9.53 42.27 -2.84
C SER A 274 9.43 42.32 -1.31
N THR A 275 9.58 41.19 -0.65
CA THR A 275 9.85 41.15 0.77
C THR A 275 11.22 41.80 0.99
N THR A 276 11.20 43.06 1.37
CA THR A 276 12.37 43.74 1.89
C THR A 276 12.74 43.02 3.20
N THR A 277 13.71 42.13 3.13
CA THR A 277 14.36 41.60 4.33
C THR A 277 15.08 42.75 5.00
N THR A 278 14.47 43.36 6.00
CA THR A 278 15.13 44.26 6.92
C THR A 278 16.21 43.43 7.64
N ASN A 279 17.47 43.69 7.26
CA ASN A 279 18.62 43.21 8.03
C ASN A 279 18.52 43.80 9.43
N VAL A 280 18.20 42.96 10.40
CA VAL A 280 18.36 43.29 11.83
C VAL A 280 19.87 43.14 12.11
N GLN A 281 20.55 44.27 12.32
CA GLN A 281 21.89 44.32 12.94
C GLN A 281 21.79 44.03 14.43
#